data_68f8adfe9614538c25f500853a43a330
#
_entry.id   68f8adfe9614538c25f500853a43a330
#
_cell.length_a   1.000
_cell.length_b   1.000
_cell.length_c   1.000
_cell.angle_alpha   90.00
_cell.angle_beta   90.00
_cell.angle_gamma   90.00
#
_symmetry.space_group_name_H-M   'P 1'
#
loop_
_entity.id
_entity.type
_entity.pdbx_description
1 polymer ?
#
loop_
_entity_poly.entity_id
_entity_poly.type
_entity_poly.pdbx_seq_one_letter_code
_entity_poly.pdbx_strand_id
1 'polypeptide(L)'
;SLAPAAYLLFNRVMRHDPADPSWPGRDRFVLSCGHSSLTLYIQLYLAGYGLELDDLKALRQWGSLTPGHPEYGHTAGVETTTGPLGQGIANAVGMAMAARRERGLFDPDTPAGQSPFDHHIWVFASDGDLQEGISHEASAIAGHQQLGNLTVVWDDNQISIEDDTRVAMSE
;
A
#
# COMPACT_ATOMS: atom_id res chain seq x y z
N SER A 1 -14.51 -8.21 -1.14
CA SER A 1 -14.31 -7.07 -0.23
C SER A 1 -12.95 -7.12 0.47
N LEU A 2 -12.19 -6.06 0.39
CA LEU A 2 -10.87 -5.92 1.03
C LEU A 2 -10.92 -5.74 2.56
N ALA A 3 -12.07 -5.44 3.13
CA ALA A 3 -12.19 -5.05 4.55
C ALA A 3 -11.62 -6.09 5.54
N PRO A 4 -11.89 -7.41 5.44
CA PRO A 4 -11.31 -8.37 6.36
C PRO A 4 -9.80 -8.50 6.24
N ALA A 5 -9.27 -8.48 5.00
CA ALA A 5 -7.84 -8.55 4.75
C ALA A 5 -7.12 -7.29 5.28
N ALA A 6 -7.69 -6.10 5.05
CA ALA A 6 -7.16 -4.85 5.56
C ALA A 6 -7.14 -4.82 7.10
N TYR A 7 -8.23 -5.26 7.74
CA TYR A 7 -8.30 -5.32 9.20
C TYR A 7 -7.25 -6.26 9.78
N LEU A 8 -7.12 -7.47 9.23
CA LEU A 8 -6.11 -8.43 9.69
C LEU A 8 -4.69 -7.88 9.48
N LEU A 9 -4.42 -7.27 8.34
CA LEU A 9 -3.12 -6.70 8.02
C LEU A 9 -2.73 -5.63 9.04
N PHE A 10 -3.55 -4.62 9.25
CA PHE A 10 -3.24 -3.51 10.16
C PHE A 10 -3.22 -3.92 11.64
N ASN A 11 -4.08 -4.86 12.06
CA ASN A 11 -4.22 -5.19 13.47
C ASN A 11 -3.41 -6.41 13.94
N ARG A 12 -2.86 -7.22 13.02
CA ARG A 12 -2.20 -8.49 13.38
C ARG A 12 -0.87 -8.74 12.70
N VAL A 13 -0.61 -8.13 11.56
CA VAL A 13 0.53 -8.49 10.71
C VAL A 13 1.53 -7.36 10.61
N MET A 14 1.10 -6.16 10.24
CA MET A 14 1.96 -5.00 10.05
C MET A 14 2.60 -4.54 11.36
N ARG A 15 3.88 -4.23 11.28
CA ARG A 15 4.60 -3.49 12.32
C ARG A 15 4.44 -2.00 12.05
N HIS A 16 3.67 -1.32 12.84
CA HIS A 16 3.49 0.13 12.73
C HIS A 16 3.19 0.74 14.10
N ASP A 17 3.48 2.02 14.25
CA ASP A 17 3.15 2.79 15.44
C ASP A 17 2.42 4.07 15.02
N PRO A 18 1.12 4.21 15.31
CA PRO A 18 0.38 5.41 14.96
C PRO A 18 0.85 6.65 15.74
N ALA A 19 1.51 6.48 16.89
CA ALA A 19 2.10 7.60 17.64
C ALA A 19 3.40 8.12 17.00
N ASP A 20 4.09 7.28 16.21
CA ASP A 20 5.25 7.67 15.40
C ASP A 20 5.11 7.17 13.95
N PRO A 21 4.26 7.80 13.15
CA PRO A 21 4.07 7.42 11.75
C PRO A 21 5.31 7.63 10.88
N SER A 22 6.35 8.27 11.41
CA SER A 22 7.63 8.47 10.75
C SER A 22 8.70 7.42 11.11
N TRP A 23 8.42 6.53 12.07
CA TRP A 23 9.39 5.52 12.50
C TRP A 23 9.98 4.74 11.31
N PRO A 24 11.31 4.76 11.11
CA PRO A 24 11.93 4.14 9.93
C PRO A 24 11.72 2.63 9.83
N GLY A 25 11.66 1.94 10.96
CA GLY A 25 11.50 0.48 11.03
C GLY A 25 10.06 -0.04 10.86
N ARG A 26 9.08 0.86 10.66
CA ARG A 26 7.71 0.46 10.41
C ARG A 26 7.57 -0.19 9.04
N ASP A 27 6.63 -1.11 8.90
CA ASP A 27 6.19 -1.59 7.60
C ASP A 27 5.50 -0.46 6.81
N ARG A 28 5.41 -0.61 5.50
CA ARG A 28 4.74 0.34 4.60
C ARG A 28 3.50 -0.31 4.01
N PHE A 29 2.42 0.43 3.97
CA PHE A 29 1.20 0.00 3.28
C PHE A 29 0.91 0.92 2.09
N VAL A 30 0.78 0.33 0.92
CA VAL A 30 0.43 1.02 -0.32
C VAL A 30 -0.92 0.55 -0.82
N LEU A 31 -1.89 1.45 -0.90
CA LEU A 31 -3.15 1.19 -1.57
C LEU A 31 -3.00 1.57 -3.05
N SER A 32 -2.62 0.60 -3.90
CA SER A 32 -2.43 0.85 -5.33
C SER A 32 -3.76 1.14 -6.03
N CYS A 33 -4.81 0.42 -5.68
CA CYS A 33 -6.18 0.73 -6.09
C CYS A 33 -6.74 1.93 -5.31
N GLY A 34 -6.20 3.11 -5.57
CA GLY A 34 -6.48 4.34 -4.81
C GLY A 34 -7.95 4.74 -4.74
N HIS A 35 -8.78 4.30 -5.69
CA HIS A 35 -10.24 4.49 -5.66
C HIS A 35 -10.92 3.81 -4.46
N SER A 36 -10.29 2.79 -3.86
CA SER A 36 -10.74 2.12 -2.63
C SER A 36 -10.27 2.84 -1.36
N SER A 37 -10.02 4.14 -1.42
CA SER A 37 -9.42 4.98 -0.37
C SER A 37 -10.07 4.81 1.00
N LEU A 38 -11.41 4.65 1.05
CA LEU A 38 -12.13 4.42 2.30
C LEU A 38 -11.63 3.17 3.04
N THR A 39 -11.19 2.13 2.33
CA THR A 39 -10.61 0.94 2.94
C THR A 39 -9.38 1.31 3.79
N LEU A 40 -8.49 2.16 3.26
CA LEU A 40 -7.31 2.63 3.99
C LEU A 40 -7.71 3.56 5.16
N TYR A 41 -8.56 4.55 4.92
CA TYR A 41 -8.94 5.52 5.95
C TYR A 41 -9.63 4.87 7.16
N ILE A 42 -10.44 3.83 6.94
CA ILE A 42 -11.02 3.06 8.04
C ILE A 42 -9.91 2.40 8.88
N GLN A 43 -8.88 1.83 8.25
CA GLN A 43 -7.79 1.21 9.00
C GLN A 43 -6.96 2.26 9.76
N LEU A 44 -6.67 3.41 9.15
CA LEU A 44 -5.97 4.51 9.81
C LEU A 44 -6.77 5.06 11.02
N TYR A 45 -8.09 5.17 10.88
CA TYR A 45 -8.97 5.54 11.99
C TYR A 45 -8.93 4.50 13.11
N LEU A 46 -9.13 3.22 12.80
CA LEU A 46 -9.14 2.14 13.79
C LEU A 46 -7.78 1.94 14.46
N ALA A 47 -6.70 2.22 13.76
CA ALA A 47 -5.35 2.12 14.28
C ALA A 47 -4.89 3.36 15.08
N GLY A 48 -5.63 4.47 15.04
CA GLY A 48 -5.32 5.67 15.83
C GLY A 48 -4.37 6.66 15.16
N TYR A 49 -4.36 6.74 13.83
CA TYR A 49 -3.55 7.72 13.07
C TYR A 49 -4.12 9.15 13.07
N GLY A 50 -5.01 9.47 14.00
CA GLY A 50 -5.53 10.84 14.18
C GLY A 50 -6.74 11.18 13.31
N LEU A 51 -7.28 10.23 12.55
CA LEU A 51 -8.58 10.41 11.90
C LEU A 51 -9.71 10.21 12.91
N GLU A 52 -10.77 11.01 12.76
CA GLU A 52 -11.99 10.92 13.52
C GLU A 52 -13.15 10.40 12.66
N LEU A 53 -14.24 9.98 13.28
CA LEU A 53 -15.41 9.46 12.55
C LEU A 53 -15.99 10.50 11.58
N ASP A 54 -15.90 11.79 11.93
CA ASP A 54 -16.40 12.86 11.08
C ASP A 54 -15.52 13.07 9.85
N ASP A 55 -14.22 12.77 9.92
CA ASP A 55 -13.35 12.75 8.73
C ASP A 55 -13.77 11.64 7.76
N LEU A 56 -14.15 10.47 8.27
CA LEU A 56 -14.68 9.38 7.43
C LEU A 56 -16.01 9.76 6.77
N LYS A 57 -16.90 10.47 7.47
CA LYS A 57 -18.16 10.99 6.91
C LYS A 57 -17.92 12.08 5.87
N ALA A 58 -16.82 12.82 5.98
CA ALA A 58 -16.41 13.84 5.03
C ALA A 58 -15.65 13.31 3.82
N LEU A 59 -15.67 11.99 3.58
CA LEU A 59 -15.01 11.35 2.44
C LEU A 59 -15.33 12.09 1.13
N ARG A 60 -14.29 12.40 0.35
CA ARG A 60 -14.38 13.10 -0.95
C ARG A 60 -14.87 14.54 -0.89
N GLN A 61 -15.06 15.12 0.28
CA GLN A 61 -15.40 16.52 0.39
C GLN A 61 -14.15 17.40 0.25
N TRP A 62 -14.32 18.58 -0.34
CA TRP A 62 -13.22 19.51 -0.50
C TRP A 62 -12.62 19.93 0.85
N GLY A 63 -11.31 19.81 0.97
CA GLY A 63 -10.56 20.16 2.19
C GLY A 63 -10.64 19.13 3.32
N SER A 64 -11.31 17.97 3.11
CA SER A 64 -11.33 16.90 4.12
C SER A 64 -9.98 16.18 4.20
N LEU A 65 -9.69 15.55 5.36
CA LEU A 65 -8.55 14.66 5.54
C LEU A 65 -8.67 13.32 4.81
N THR A 66 -9.81 13.07 4.16
CA THR A 66 -10.13 11.83 3.46
C THR A 66 -10.48 12.08 1.99
N PRO A 67 -9.51 12.54 1.17
CA PRO A 67 -9.73 12.75 -0.26
C PRO A 67 -10.14 11.47 -0.98
N GLY A 68 -10.67 11.61 -2.18
CA GLY A 68 -11.19 10.48 -2.99
C GLY A 68 -10.15 9.44 -3.35
N HIS A 69 -8.88 9.84 -3.42
CA HIS A 69 -7.70 9.00 -3.56
C HIS A 69 -6.70 9.39 -2.48
N PRO A 70 -5.89 8.44 -1.93
CA PRO A 70 -4.92 8.78 -0.91
C PRO A 70 -3.85 9.74 -1.44
N GLU A 71 -3.49 10.73 -0.62
CA GLU A 71 -2.47 11.72 -0.95
C GLU A 71 -1.37 11.71 0.11
N TYR A 72 -0.13 11.50 -0.34
CA TYR A 72 1.04 11.52 0.52
C TYR A 72 1.21 12.91 1.16
N GLY A 73 1.44 12.95 2.46
CA GLY A 73 1.62 14.17 3.22
C GLY A 73 0.32 14.91 3.59
N HIS A 74 -0.83 14.46 3.10
CA HIS A 74 -2.15 15.03 3.45
C HIS A 74 -2.80 14.28 4.62
N THR A 75 -2.80 12.96 4.59
CA THR A 75 -3.33 12.11 5.66
C THR A 75 -2.18 11.33 6.31
N ALA A 76 -2.08 11.37 7.63
CA ALA A 76 -1.07 10.61 8.36
C ALA A 76 -1.21 9.10 8.07
N GLY A 77 -0.07 8.42 7.83
CA GLY A 77 -0.05 6.98 7.51
C GLY A 77 -0.25 6.65 6.02
N VAL A 78 -0.45 7.63 5.14
CA VAL A 78 -0.46 7.45 3.69
C VAL A 78 0.97 7.50 3.16
N GLU A 79 1.45 6.41 2.57
CA GLU A 79 2.84 6.25 2.12
C GLU A 79 3.11 6.78 0.72
N THR A 80 2.09 6.82 -0.13
CA THR A 80 2.21 7.33 -1.51
C THR A 80 0.86 7.81 -2.03
N THR A 81 0.90 8.82 -2.88
CA THR A 81 -0.28 9.27 -3.63
C THR A 81 -0.61 8.25 -4.70
N THR A 82 -1.86 7.78 -4.73
CA THR A 82 -2.36 6.85 -5.74
C THR A 82 -3.68 7.36 -6.34
N GLY A 83 -4.10 6.72 -7.41
CA GLY A 83 -5.26 7.11 -8.23
C GLY A 83 -5.04 6.63 -9.65
N PRO A 84 -3.95 7.06 -10.33
CA PRO A 84 -3.52 6.42 -11.58
C PRO A 84 -3.12 4.97 -11.31
N LEU A 85 -3.79 4.03 -11.98
CA LEU A 85 -3.61 2.60 -11.77
C LEU A 85 -2.18 2.14 -12.12
N GLY A 86 -1.69 1.11 -11.44
CA GLY A 86 -0.34 0.57 -11.59
C GLY A 86 0.77 1.35 -10.87
N GLN A 87 0.58 2.64 -10.59
CA GLN A 87 1.61 3.48 -9.98
C GLN A 87 1.96 3.05 -8.55
N GLY A 88 0.96 2.64 -7.76
CA GLY A 88 1.18 2.18 -6.40
C GLY A 88 2.07 0.94 -6.34
N ILE A 89 1.82 -0.05 -7.20
CA ILE A 89 2.65 -1.26 -7.32
C ILE A 89 4.09 -0.88 -7.66
N ALA A 90 4.29 -0.02 -8.66
CA ALA A 90 5.62 0.40 -9.08
C ALA A 90 6.38 1.13 -7.96
N ASN A 91 5.70 2.04 -7.23
CA ASN A 91 6.28 2.71 -6.07
C ASN A 91 6.66 1.71 -4.96
N ALA A 92 5.79 0.73 -4.69
CA ALA A 92 6.05 -0.29 -3.68
C ALA A 92 7.27 -1.17 -4.02
N VAL A 93 7.46 -1.51 -5.28
CA VAL A 93 8.69 -2.20 -5.75
C VAL A 93 9.91 -1.34 -5.48
N GLY A 94 9.86 -0.04 -5.78
CA GLY A 94 10.93 0.90 -5.47
C GLY A 94 11.23 1.00 -3.98
N MET A 95 10.19 1.06 -3.13
CA MET A 95 10.33 1.05 -1.66
C MET A 95 10.99 -0.24 -1.16
N ALA A 96 10.60 -1.40 -1.69
CA ALA A 96 11.18 -2.68 -1.30
C ALA A 96 12.67 -2.79 -1.70
N MET A 97 13.03 -2.27 -2.87
CA MET A 97 14.44 -2.17 -3.30
C MET A 97 15.23 -1.23 -2.40
N ALA A 98 14.65 -0.07 -2.04
CA ALA A 98 15.28 0.91 -1.17
C ALA A 98 15.57 0.32 0.22
N ALA A 99 14.59 -0.34 0.84
CA ALA A 99 14.76 -1.00 2.13
C ALA A 99 15.91 -2.02 2.12
N ARG A 100 15.97 -2.87 1.09
CA ARG A 100 17.08 -3.82 0.96
C ARG A 100 18.44 -3.16 0.75
N ARG A 101 18.47 -2.07 -0.02
CA ARG A 101 19.70 -1.30 -0.21
C ARG A 101 20.15 -0.67 1.09
N GLU A 102 19.26 -0.03 1.83
CA GLU A 102 19.55 0.57 3.14
C GLU A 102 20.02 -0.49 4.13
N ARG A 103 19.36 -1.63 4.16
CA ARG A 103 19.76 -2.78 4.96
C ARG A 103 21.21 -3.20 4.67
N GLY A 104 21.58 -3.31 3.39
CA GLY A 104 22.93 -3.69 2.98
C GLY A 104 24.00 -2.63 3.25
N LEU A 105 23.61 -1.33 3.24
CA LEU A 105 24.54 -0.22 3.44
C LEU A 105 24.77 0.11 4.92
N PHE A 106 23.73 0.09 5.72
CA PHE A 106 23.77 0.66 7.07
C PHE A 106 23.77 -0.40 8.17
N ASP A 107 23.28 -1.61 7.87
CA ASP A 107 23.14 -2.62 8.91
C ASP A 107 23.22 -4.06 8.34
N PRO A 108 24.34 -4.43 7.64
CA PRO A 108 24.47 -5.71 6.95
C PRO A 108 24.52 -6.93 7.88
N ASP A 109 25.01 -6.75 9.10
CA ASP A 109 25.39 -7.86 9.99
C ASP A 109 24.33 -8.22 11.04
N THR A 110 23.33 -7.37 11.25
CA THR A 110 22.25 -7.65 12.20
C THR A 110 21.41 -8.86 11.72
N PRO A 111 21.03 -9.79 12.59
CA PRO A 111 20.18 -10.91 12.22
C PRO A 111 18.86 -10.46 11.58
N ALA A 112 18.36 -11.24 10.62
CA ALA A 112 17.09 -10.95 9.94
C ALA A 112 15.94 -10.75 10.94
N GLY A 113 15.09 -9.77 10.70
CA GLY A 113 13.97 -9.38 11.55
C GLY A 113 14.33 -8.48 12.75
N GLN A 114 15.60 -8.14 12.95
CA GLN A 114 16.05 -7.30 14.06
C GLN A 114 16.55 -5.92 13.61
N SER A 115 16.73 -5.71 12.32
CA SER A 115 17.13 -4.43 11.75
C SER A 115 15.95 -3.49 11.55
N PRO A 116 16.09 -2.18 11.75
CA PRO A 116 15.07 -1.21 11.36
C PRO A 116 14.85 -1.18 9.84
N PHE A 117 15.79 -1.69 9.05
CA PHE A 117 15.68 -1.78 7.59
C PHE A 117 15.04 -3.09 7.10
N ASP A 118 14.63 -3.99 7.99
CA ASP A 118 13.91 -5.24 7.67
C ASP A 118 12.39 -5.04 7.60
N HIS A 119 11.93 -3.82 7.31
CA HIS A 119 10.52 -3.55 7.18
C HIS A 119 9.94 -4.14 5.89
N HIS A 120 8.66 -4.48 5.95
CA HIS A 120 7.93 -5.10 4.86
C HIS A 120 7.08 -4.05 4.11
N ILE A 121 6.89 -4.25 2.82
CA ILE A 121 6.02 -3.44 1.97
C ILE A 121 4.79 -4.26 1.62
N TRP A 122 3.64 -3.78 2.02
CA TRP A 122 2.33 -4.39 1.78
C TRP A 122 1.56 -3.59 0.75
N VAL A 123 0.98 -4.25 -0.22
CA VAL A 123 0.22 -3.60 -1.30
C VAL A 123 -1.15 -4.23 -1.44
N PHE A 124 -2.17 -3.39 -1.60
CA PHE A 124 -3.44 -3.84 -2.14
C PHE A 124 -3.60 -3.33 -3.56
N ALA A 125 -3.84 -4.24 -4.48
CA ALA A 125 -4.00 -3.99 -5.90
C ALA A 125 -5.34 -4.56 -6.40
N SER A 126 -5.85 -4.02 -7.49
CA SER A 126 -7.07 -4.49 -8.16
C SER A 126 -6.74 -5.02 -9.56
N ASP A 127 -7.73 -5.61 -10.23
CA ASP A 127 -7.59 -6.08 -11.61
C ASP A 127 -7.09 -4.96 -12.53
N GLY A 128 -7.69 -3.78 -12.45
CA GLY A 128 -7.27 -2.63 -13.24
C GLY A 128 -5.82 -2.21 -13.00
N ASP A 129 -5.33 -2.30 -11.75
CA ASP A 129 -3.90 -2.08 -11.46
C ASP A 129 -3.02 -3.09 -12.18
N LEU A 130 -3.39 -4.37 -12.14
CA LEU A 130 -2.58 -5.45 -12.71
C LEU A 130 -2.61 -5.47 -14.23
N GLN A 131 -3.64 -4.89 -14.84
CA GLN A 131 -3.75 -4.75 -16.29
C GLN A 131 -2.89 -3.62 -16.86
N GLU A 132 -2.37 -2.72 -16.03
CA GLU A 132 -1.47 -1.66 -16.47
C GLU A 132 -0.08 -2.21 -16.84
N GLY A 133 0.49 -1.73 -17.96
CA GLY A 133 1.81 -2.16 -18.43
C GLY A 133 2.92 -1.99 -17.39
N ILE A 134 2.89 -0.88 -16.65
CA ILE A 134 3.86 -0.62 -15.58
C ILE A 134 3.83 -1.68 -14.48
N SER A 135 2.68 -2.29 -14.20
CA SER A 135 2.55 -3.34 -13.20
C SER A 135 3.30 -4.61 -13.61
N HIS A 136 3.25 -4.97 -14.88
CA HIS A 136 3.99 -6.11 -15.43
C HIS A 136 5.50 -5.88 -15.35
N GLU A 137 5.97 -4.70 -15.75
CA GLU A 137 7.38 -4.34 -15.70
C GLU A 137 7.89 -4.29 -14.25
N ALA A 138 7.14 -3.66 -13.34
CA ALA A 138 7.47 -3.60 -11.91
C ALA A 138 7.52 -5.01 -11.29
N SER A 139 6.54 -5.87 -11.61
CA SER A 139 6.50 -7.25 -11.14
C SER A 139 7.68 -8.08 -11.65
N ALA A 140 8.07 -7.89 -12.91
CA ALA A 140 9.25 -8.53 -13.49
C ALA A 140 10.54 -8.12 -12.75
N ILE A 141 10.69 -6.82 -12.41
CA ILE A 141 11.80 -6.32 -11.61
C ILE A 141 11.77 -6.94 -10.21
N ALA A 142 10.62 -6.95 -9.55
CA ALA A 142 10.46 -7.52 -8.21
C ALA A 142 10.86 -9.00 -8.18
N GLY A 143 10.42 -9.79 -9.16
CA GLY A 143 10.76 -11.19 -9.30
C GLY A 143 12.26 -11.40 -9.59
N HIS A 144 12.81 -10.63 -10.54
CA HIS A 144 14.25 -10.69 -10.86
C HIS A 144 15.13 -10.35 -9.66
N GLN A 145 14.76 -9.34 -8.90
CA GLN A 145 15.46 -8.90 -7.70
C GLN A 145 15.14 -9.76 -6.47
N GLN A 146 14.23 -10.70 -6.56
CA GLN A 146 13.80 -11.57 -5.44
C GLN A 146 13.40 -10.76 -4.21
N LEU A 147 12.50 -9.79 -4.36
CA LEU A 147 12.08 -8.88 -3.30
C LEU A 147 11.14 -9.58 -2.30
N GLY A 148 11.70 -10.40 -1.41
CA GLY A 148 10.96 -11.14 -0.39
C GLY A 148 10.33 -10.26 0.71
N ASN A 149 10.68 -8.97 0.74
CA ASN A 149 10.09 -7.95 1.61
C ASN A 149 8.92 -7.19 0.98
N LEU A 150 8.36 -7.70 -0.11
CA LEU A 150 7.18 -7.16 -0.80
C LEU A 150 6.09 -8.21 -0.87
N THR A 151 4.88 -7.85 -0.47
CA THR A 151 3.69 -8.69 -0.64
C THR A 151 2.58 -7.86 -1.30
N VAL A 152 2.05 -8.38 -2.38
CA VAL A 152 0.90 -7.81 -3.08
C VAL A 152 -0.32 -8.70 -2.85
N VAL A 153 -1.38 -8.12 -2.33
CA VAL A 153 -2.70 -8.75 -2.20
C VAL A 153 -3.54 -8.25 -3.36
N TRP A 154 -3.98 -9.15 -4.19
CA TRP A 154 -4.83 -8.86 -5.33
C TRP A 154 -6.31 -9.04 -4.99
N ASP A 155 -7.10 -7.99 -5.20
CA ASP A 155 -8.56 -8.02 -5.15
C ASP A 155 -9.08 -8.43 -6.53
N ASP A 156 -9.11 -9.75 -6.76
CA ASP A 156 -9.69 -10.37 -7.95
C ASP A 156 -11.23 -10.23 -7.90
N ASN A 157 -11.72 -9.10 -8.35
CA ASN A 157 -13.15 -8.81 -8.38
C ASN A 157 -13.74 -8.83 -9.79
N GLN A 158 -12.92 -9.06 -10.80
CA GLN A 158 -13.25 -9.20 -12.22
C GLN A 158 -13.94 -7.96 -12.82
N ILE A 159 -13.72 -6.80 -12.23
CA ILE A 159 -14.25 -5.51 -12.68
C ILE A 159 -13.12 -4.50 -12.80
N SER A 160 -13.10 -3.73 -13.89
CA SER A 160 -12.27 -2.55 -14.07
C SER A 160 -13.13 -1.38 -14.54
N ILE A 161 -13.32 -0.38 -13.67
CA ILE A 161 -14.06 0.86 -13.86
C ILE A 161 -15.50 0.63 -14.35
N GLU A 162 -15.71 0.19 -15.57
CA GLU A 162 -17.01 0.17 -16.26
C GLU A 162 -17.53 -1.22 -16.58
N ASP A 163 -16.65 -2.25 -16.68
CA ASP A 163 -17.06 -3.56 -17.19
C ASP A 163 -16.16 -4.70 -16.68
N ASP A 164 -16.54 -5.90 -17.05
CA ASP A 164 -15.84 -7.16 -16.79
C ASP A 164 -14.42 -7.14 -17.40
N THR A 165 -13.43 -7.53 -16.63
CA THR A 165 -12.03 -7.56 -17.05
C THR A 165 -11.76 -8.45 -18.26
N ARG A 166 -12.58 -9.50 -18.46
CA ARG A 166 -12.48 -10.41 -19.63
C ARG A 166 -12.68 -9.71 -20.98
N VAL A 167 -13.27 -8.50 -20.99
CA VAL A 167 -13.42 -7.70 -22.20
C VAL A 167 -12.07 -7.12 -22.65
N ALA A 168 -11.20 -6.82 -21.68
CA ALA A 168 -9.91 -6.18 -21.93
C ALA A 168 -8.75 -7.19 -21.93
N MET A 169 -8.73 -8.12 -20.96
CA MET A 169 -7.61 -9.03 -20.75
C MET A 169 -8.12 -10.31 -20.05
N SER A 170 -7.67 -11.48 -20.51
CA SER A 170 -7.86 -12.74 -19.81
C SER A 170 -6.61 -13.08 -18.99
N GLU A 171 -6.81 -13.77 -17.88
CA GLU A 171 -5.74 -14.35 -17.06
C GLU A 171 -5.12 -15.59 -17.71
#